data_b281c785132d984b42d7114fd106dc8a
#
_entry.id   b281c785132d984b42d7114fd106dc8a
#
_cell.length_a   1.000
_cell.length_b   1.000
_cell.length_c   1.000
_cell.angle_alpha   90.00
_cell.angle_beta   90.00
_cell.angle_gamma   90.00
#
_symmetry.space_group_name_H-M   'P 1'
#
loop_
_entity.id
_entity.type
_entity.pdbx_description
1 polymer ?
#
loop_
_entity_poly.entity_id
_entity_poly.type
_entity_poly.pdbx_seq_one_letter_code
_entity_poly.pdbx_strand_id
1 'polypeptide(L)'
;MDGENKEEKTLNSQPEGKNNLKGVRKYIPFVWEVIKIAVIAFIIVAPIRYFLFQPFIVSGASMAPNFATGDYLIVDEISYRFSAPERGDVVVFNAGFIPGYSNQRFIKRVIGLPGETVSVTTGKVEITKDGKTTVLDEKYLPKDLKTYQDVKTTLKADEYFVLGDNRANSYDSRFWGVVPRKEIIGRASVRILPITNISEISRPVY
;
A
#
# COMPACT_ATOMS: atom_id res chain seq x y z
N MET A 1 66.89 -79.01 2.16
CA MET A 1 67.50 -77.78 2.63
C MET A 1 66.80 -76.69 1.87
N ASP A 2 65.74 -76.31 2.34
CA ASP A 2 65.12 -75.11 2.82
C ASP A 2 65.21 -73.92 1.84
N GLY A 3 64.19 -73.73 1.11
CA GLY A 3 63.93 -72.57 0.27
C GLY A 3 62.62 -71.98 0.65
N GLU A 4 62.62 -70.90 1.43
CA GLU A 4 61.54 -70.11 1.90
C GLU A 4 60.82 -69.38 0.76
N ASN A 5 59.54 -69.67 0.58
CA ASN A 5 58.70 -69.04 -0.40
C ASN A 5 58.03 -67.80 0.26
N LYS A 6 58.47 -66.59 -0.13
CA LYS A 6 57.87 -65.34 0.27
C LYS A 6 56.68 -65.06 -0.66
N GLU A 7 55.40 -65.21 -0.16
CA GLU A 7 54.24 -64.73 -0.81
C GLU A 7 54.14 -63.20 -0.71
N GLU A 8 54.19 -62.58 -1.85
CA GLU A 8 53.99 -61.16 -2.04
C GLU A 8 52.43 -60.82 -2.03
N LYS A 9 51.94 -60.26 -0.91
CA LYS A 9 50.60 -59.77 -0.78
C LYS A 9 50.46 -58.47 -1.57
N THR A 10 49.93 -58.55 -2.77
CA THR A 10 49.48 -57.38 -3.52
C THR A 10 48.25 -56.77 -2.85
N LEU A 11 48.42 -55.61 -2.24
CA LEU A 11 47.36 -54.79 -1.63
C LEU A 11 46.62 -54.09 -2.73
N ASN A 12 45.42 -54.63 -3.06
CA ASN A 12 44.52 -54.09 -4.06
C ASN A 12 43.64 -52.99 -3.40
N SER A 13 44.18 -51.76 -3.39
CA SER A 13 43.42 -50.56 -2.96
C SER A 13 42.52 -50.08 -4.09
N GLN A 14 41.25 -50.48 -4.08
CA GLN A 14 40.25 -49.85 -4.92
C GLN A 14 39.90 -48.47 -4.38
N PRO A 15 39.76 -47.43 -5.24
CA PRO A 15 39.36 -46.11 -4.79
C PRO A 15 37.84 -46.08 -4.54
N GLU A 16 37.43 -45.96 -3.27
CA GLU A 16 36.03 -45.83 -2.82
C GLU A 16 35.32 -44.54 -3.22
N GLY A 17 35.85 -43.76 -4.17
CA GLY A 17 35.34 -42.40 -4.47
C GLY A 17 34.24 -42.32 -5.53
N LYS A 18 33.82 -43.41 -6.20
CA LYS A 18 32.91 -43.30 -7.38
C LYS A 18 31.44 -43.55 -7.13
N ASN A 19 31.00 -43.97 -5.96
CA ASN A 19 29.60 -44.37 -5.71
C ASN A 19 28.71 -43.23 -5.23
N ASN A 20 29.22 -42.15 -4.67
CA ASN A 20 28.38 -41.02 -4.17
C ASN A 20 27.84 -40.13 -5.27
N LEU A 21 28.51 -40.03 -6.42
CA LEU A 21 28.05 -39.17 -7.52
C LEU A 21 26.81 -39.73 -8.27
N LYS A 22 26.61 -41.05 -8.26
CA LYS A 22 25.44 -41.68 -8.91
C LYS A 22 24.14 -41.42 -8.15
N GLY A 23 24.18 -41.31 -6.82
CA GLY A 23 23.03 -40.99 -5.98
C GLY A 23 22.52 -39.57 -6.20
N VAL A 24 23.41 -38.59 -6.27
CA VAL A 24 23.07 -37.18 -6.46
C VAL A 24 22.48 -36.92 -7.85
N ARG A 25 22.98 -37.60 -8.87
CA ARG A 25 22.53 -37.44 -10.27
C ARG A 25 21.06 -37.84 -10.50
N LYS A 26 20.52 -38.72 -9.66
CA LYS A 26 19.11 -39.15 -9.71
C LYS A 26 18.13 -38.02 -9.29
N TYR A 27 18.57 -37.12 -8.43
CA TYR A 27 17.73 -36.02 -7.94
C TYR A 27 17.84 -34.73 -8.77
N ILE A 28 18.81 -34.63 -9.67
CA ILE A 28 19.00 -33.46 -10.54
C ILE A 28 17.76 -33.09 -11.33
N PRO A 29 17.07 -34.02 -12.03
CA PRO A 29 15.87 -33.67 -12.77
C PRO A 29 14.74 -33.17 -11.85
N PHE A 30 14.55 -33.78 -10.70
CA PHE A 30 13.58 -33.35 -9.71
C PHE A 30 13.88 -31.92 -9.19
N VAL A 31 15.13 -31.67 -8.79
CA VAL A 31 15.57 -30.34 -8.35
C VAL A 31 15.37 -29.29 -9.44
N TRP A 32 15.65 -29.66 -10.69
CA TRP A 32 15.44 -28.78 -11.85
C TRP A 32 13.98 -28.42 -12.06
N GLU A 33 13.05 -29.38 -11.90
CA GLU A 33 11.60 -29.11 -11.96
C GLU A 33 11.15 -28.16 -10.84
N VAL A 34 11.63 -28.39 -9.61
CA VAL A 34 11.33 -27.49 -8.46
C VAL A 34 11.86 -26.08 -8.72
N ILE A 35 13.07 -25.95 -9.25
CA ILE A 35 13.64 -24.64 -9.58
C ILE A 35 12.81 -23.93 -10.66
N LYS A 36 12.38 -24.64 -11.72
CA LYS A 36 11.51 -24.06 -12.75
C LYS A 36 10.21 -23.51 -12.17
N ILE A 37 9.54 -24.30 -11.33
CA ILE A 37 8.30 -23.88 -10.67
C ILE A 37 8.55 -22.66 -9.79
N ALA A 38 9.62 -22.65 -9.01
CA ALA A 38 9.99 -21.53 -8.14
C ALA A 38 10.29 -20.26 -8.95
N VAL A 39 11.01 -20.38 -10.07
CA VAL A 39 11.29 -19.25 -10.98
C VAL A 39 10.02 -18.71 -11.61
N ILE A 40 9.13 -19.57 -12.10
CA ILE A 40 7.84 -19.14 -12.67
C ILE A 40 6.99 -18.45 -11.61
N ALA A 41 6.88 -19.05 -10.42
CA ALA A 41 6.17 -18.44 -9.30
C ALA A 41 6.77 -17.07 -8.92
N PHE A 42 8.08 -16.94 -8.87
CA PHE A 42 8.77 -15.69 -8.60
C PHE A 42 8.51 -14.63 -9.67
N ILE A 43 8.57 -15.00 -10.95
CA ILE A 43 8.29 -14.08 -12.08
C ILE A 43 6.85 -13.56 -12.04
N ILE A 44 5.90 -14.36 -11.57
CA ILE A 44 4.49 -13.96 -11.45
C ILE A 44 4.26 -13.17 -10.15
N VAL A 45 4.69 -13.70 -9.01
CA VAL A 45 4.36 -13.15 -7.68
C VAL A 45 5.15 -11.90 -7.35
N ALA A 46 6.43 -11.81 -7.77
CA ALA A 46 7.26 -10.65 -7.42
C ALA A 46 6.75 -9.34 -8.05
N PRO A 47 6.38 -9.28 -9.35
CA PRO A 47 5.78 -8.09 -9.94
C PRO A 47 4.43 -7.73 -9.29
N ILE A 48 3.58 -8.74 -9.04
CA ILE A 48 2.30 -8.55 -8.38
C ILE A 48 2.51 -7.89 -7.01
N ARG A 49 3.42 -8.42 -6.21
CA ARG A 49 3.71 -7.89 -4.87
C ARG A 49 4.38 -6.53 -4.89
N TYR A 50 5.22 -6.27 -5.88
CA TYR A 50 6.00 -5.03 -5.98
C TYR A 50 5.18 -3.88 -6.60
N PHE A 51 4.31 -4.15 -7.57
CA PHE A 51 3.61 -3.14 -8.34
C PHE A 51 2.12 -2.99 -8.02
N LEU A 52 1.46 -4.03 -7.45
CA LEU A 52 0.01 -4.01 -7.31
C LEU A 52 -0.49 -3.63 -5.92
N PHE A 53 0.15 -4.10 -4.86
CA PHE A 53 -0.44 -4.01 -3.53
C PHE A 53 0.61 -3.76 -2.45
N GLN A 54 0.71 -2.54 -1.98
CA GLN A 54 1.48 -2.26 -0.78
C GLN A 54 0.58 -2.34 0.46
N PRO A 55 0.91 -3.19 1.45
CA PRO A 55 0.22 -3.16 2.72
C PRO A 55 0.56 -1.86 3.46
N PHE A 56 -0.46 -1.17 3.92
CA PHE A 56 -0.35 0.04 4.71
C PHE A 56 -1.01 -0.19 6.07
N ILE A 57 -0.29 0.14 7.15
CA ILE A 57 -0.83 0.08 8.50
C ILE A 57 -1.25 1.47 8.92
N VAL A 58 -2.52 1.62 9.29
CA VAL A 58 -3.04 2.90 9.80
C VAL A 58 -2.40 3.20 11.16
N SER A 59 -1.86 4.39 11.30
CA SER A 59 -1.31 4.90 12.55
C SER A 59 -1.93 6.25 12.88
N GLY A 60 -2.45 6.40 14.08
CA GLY A 60 -3.13 7.61 14.54
C GLY A 60 -4.64 7.57 14.35
N ALA A 61 -5.33 8.56 14.90
CA ALA A 61 -6.78 8.63 15.00
C ALA A 61 -7.44 9.55 13.96
N SER A 62 -6.68 10.08 13.00
CA SER A 62 -7.18 11.11 12.07
C SER A 62 -8.27 10.64 11.12
N MET A 63 -8.43 9.33 10.94
CA MET A 63 -9.44 8.72 10.07
C MET A 63 -10.53 7.98 10.85
N ALA A 64 -10.56 8.11 12.19
CA ALA A 64 -11.64 7.57 13.00
C ALA A 64 -12.99 8.32 12.71
N PRO A 65 -14.13 7.63 12.83
CA PRO A 65 -14.30 6.24 13.23
C PRO A 65 -14.13 5.22 12.11
N ASN A 66 -13.99 5.66 10.85
CA ASN A 66 -13.98 4.76 9.70
C ASN A 66 -12.73 3.88 9.62
N PHE A 67 -11.60 4.37 10.12
CA PHE A 67 -10.34 3.64 10.19
C PHE A 67 -9.71 3.79 11.57
N ALA A 68 -9.25 2.68 12.14
CA ALA A 68 -8.60 2.64 13.44
C ALA A 68 -7.09 2.41 13.31
N THR A 69 -6.34 2.85 14.33
CA THR A 69 -4.92 2.48 14.42
C THR A 69 -4.78 0.94 14.47
N GLY A 70 -3.89 0.41 13.63
CA GLY A 70 -3.68 -1.02 13.47
C GLY A 70 -4.47 -1.66 12.33
N ASP A 71 -5.37 -0.94 11.66
CA ASP A 71 -6.01 -1.43 10.43
C ASP A 71 -4.95 -1.68 9.36
N TYR A 72 -5.00 -2.86 8.73
CA TYR A 72 -4.18 -3.19 7.55
C TYR A 72 -4.98 -2.95 6.29
N LEU A 73 -4.49 -2.05 5.46
CA LEU A 73 -5.11 -1.66 4.21
C LEU A 73 -4.28 -2.12 3.02
N ILE A 74 -4.95 -2.52 1.97
CA ILE A 74 -4.35 -2.70 0.66
C ILE A 74 -4.49 -1.39 -0.11
N VAL A 75 -3.37 -0.84 -0.53
CA VAL A 75 -3.30 0.39 -1.32
C VAL A 75 -3.11 0.03 -2.79
N ASP A 76 -4.07 0.43 -3.61
CA ASP A 76 -4.05 0.28 -5.07
C ASP A 76 -3.29 1.47 -5.69
N GLU A 77 -2.08 1.21 -6.11
CA GLU A 77 -1.21 2.21 -6.77
C GLU A 77 -1.41 2.23 -8.29
N ILE A 78 -1.91 1.13 -8.85
CA ILE A 78 -2.00 0.95 -10.30
C ILE A 78 -3.11 1.78 -10.90
N SER A 79 -4.30 1.76 -10.30
CA SER A 79 -5.45 2.50 -10.83
C SER A 79 -5.12 3.97 -11.05
N TYR A 80 -4.29 4.56 -10.18
CA TYR A 80 -3.89 5.96 -10.30
C TYR A 80 -2.79 6.25 -11.35
N ARG A 81 -2.28 5.22 -12.02
CA ARG A 81 -1.46 5.40 -13.24
C ARG A 81 -2.33 5.67 -14.47
N PHE A 82 -3.59 5.24 -14.43
CA PHE A 82 -4.53 5.31 -15.54
C PHE A 82 -5.72 6.25 -15.28
N SER A 83 -5.99 6.57 -14.00
CA SER A 83 -7.09 7.43 -13.60
C SER A 83 -6.64 8.47 -12.57
N ALA A 84 -7.40 9.54 -12.46
CA ALA A 84 -7.21 10.54 -11.42
C ALA A 84 -7.91 10.12 -10.11
N PRO A 85 -7.42 10.56 -8.94
CA PRO A 85 -8.16 10.44 -7.69
C PRO A 85 -9.54 11.12 -7.80
N GLU A 86 -10.55 10.49 -7.26
CA GLU A 86 -11.92 10.99 -7.25
C GLU A 86 -12.34 11.43 -5.84
N ARG A 87 -13.38 12.27 -5.77
CA ARG A 87 -13.94 12.68 -4.47
C ARG A 87 -14.42 11.48 -3.68
N GLY A 88 -14.06 11.45 -2.39
CA GLY A 88 -14.37 10.34 -1.50
C GLY A 88 -13.32 9.24 -1.44
N ASP A 89 -12.38 9.20 -2.39
CA ASP A 89 -11.24 8.25 -2.28
C ASP A 89 -10.47 8.47 -0.99
N VAL A 90 -10.17 7.39 -0.30
CA VAL A 90 -9.21 7.41 0.80
C VAL A 90 -7.82 7.16 0.22
N VAL A 91 -6.96 8.16 0.28
CA VAL A 91 -5.65 8.14 -0.37
C VAL A 91 -4.51 8.07 0.64
N VAL A 92 -3.46 7.35 0.26
CA VAL A 92 -2.15 7.37 0.92
C VAL A 92 -1.22 8.23 0.07
N PHE A 93 -0.51 9.15 0.71
CA PHE A 93 0.40 10.07 0.03
C PHE A 93 1.66 10.33 0.86
N ASN A 94 2.74 10.75 0.19
CA ASN A 94 3.96 11.20 0.84
C ASN A 94 3.74 12.58 1.46
N ALA A 95 4.04 12.73 2.74
CA ALA A 95 3.88 13.98 3.46
C ALA A 95 5.15 14.86 3.46
N GLY A 96 6.16 14.52 2.66
CA GLY A 96 7.44 15.20 2.62
C GLY A 96 7.39 16.69 2.22
N PHE A 97 6.31 17.13 1.57
CA PHE A 97 6.07 18.53 1.26
C PHE A 97 5.54 19.35 2.47
N ILE A 98 5.15 18.67 3.55
CA ILE A 98 4.69 19.30 4.79
C ILE A 98 5.91 19.48 5.71
N PRO A 99 6.23 20.70 6.19
CA PRO A 99 7.35 20.91 7.08
C PRO A 99 7.30 20.02 8.33
N GLY A 100 8.40 19.32 8.64
CA GLY A 100 8.51 18.41 9.78
C GLY A 100 8.06 16.97 9.52
N TYR A 101 7.55 16.63 8.31
CA TYR A 101 7.03 15.30 7.99
C TYR A 101 7.78 14.61 6.85
N SER A 102 9.07 14.92 6.67
CA SER A 102 9.92 14.21 5.71
C SER A 102 9.91 12.69 5.99
N ASN A 103 9.77 11.89 4.94
CA ASN A 103 9.70 10.42 5.01
C ASN A 103 8.46 9.84 5.72
N GLN A 104 7.43 10.62 5.96
CA GLN A 104 6.16 10.12 6.48
C GLN A 104 5.12 9.96 5.36
N ARG A 105 4.23 8.99 5.55
CA ARG A 105 3.06 8.79 4.69
C ARG A 105 1.81 9.07 5.49
N PHE A 106 0.90 9.82 4.91
CA PHE A 106 -0.40 10.13 5.51
C PHE A 106 -1.53 9.42 4.77
N ILE A 107 -2.60 9.16 5.50
CA ILE A 107 -3.87 8.68 4.96
C ILE A 107 -4.95 9.73 5.23
N LYS A 108 -5.67 10.15 4.18
CA LYS A 108 -6.76 11.12 4.25
C LYS A 108 -7.78 10.84 3.15
N ARG A 109 -8.94 11.47 3.25
CA ARG A 109 -10.00 11.40 2.24
C ARG A 109 -9.96 12.59 1.31
N VAL A 110 -10.05 12.34 0.00
CA VAL A 110 -10.14 13.38 -1.03
C VAL A 110 -11.51 14.07 -0.94
N ILE A 111 -11.48 15.38 -0.76
CA ILE A 111 -12.67 16.24 -0.64
C ILE A 111 -12.77 17.21 -1.83
N GLY A 112 -11.69 17.87 -2.19
CA GLY A 112 -11.62 18.78 -3.33
C GLY A 112 -10.82 18.20 -4.48
N LEU A 113 -11.28 18.45 -5.69
CA LEU A 113 -10.67 18.00 -6.94
C LEU A 113 -10.06 19.19 -7.71
N PRO A 114 -9.15 18.94 -8.65
CA PRO A 114 -8.57 19.97 -9.50
C PRO A 114 -9.61 20.91 -10.12
N GLY A 115 -9.32 22.20 -10.07
CA GLY A 115 -10.21 23.24 -10.61
C GLY A 115 -11.38 23.65 -9.73
N GLU A 116 -11.53 23.04 -8.56
CA GLU A 116 -12.59 23.38 -7.62
C GLU A 116 -12.14 24.36 -6.55
N THR A 117 -13.07 25.08 -5.95
CA THR A 117 -12.85 25.82 -4.71
C THR A 117 -13.52 25.08 -3.57
N VAL A 118 -12.73 24.69 -2.58
CA VAL A 118 -13.20 24.09 -1.33
C VAL A 118 -13.34 25.20 -0.31
N SER A 119 -14.50 25.26 0.37
CA SER A 119 -14.75 26.17 1.49
C SER A 119 -15.21 25.36 2.70
N VAL A 120 -14.56 25.56 3.81
CA VAL A 120 -15.01 25.08 5.12
C VAL A 120 -15.49 26.31 5.87
N THR A 121 -16.78 26.38 6.17
CA THR A 121 -17.39 27.53 6.83
C THR A 121 -18.55 27.06 7.70
N THR A 122 -18.64 27.59 8.90
CA THR A 122 -19.72 27.27 9.86
C THR A 122 -19.93 25.77 10.12
N GLY A 123 -18.83 24.99 10.06
CA GLY A 123 -18.86 23.55 10.31
C GLY A 123 -19.28 22.68 9.12
N LYS A 124 -19.47 23.27 7.93
CA LYS A 124 -19.83 22.59 6.68
C LYS A 124 -18.71 22.65 5.66
N VAL A 125 -18.69 21.68 4.78
CA VAL A 125 -17.79 21.63 3.64
C VAL A 125 -18.56 21.90 2.36
N GLU A 126 -18.12 22.89 1.60
CA GLU A 126 -18.76 23.33 0.36
C GLU A 126 -17.74 23.22 -0.79
N ILE A 127 -18.24 22.82 -1.95
CA ILE A 127 -17.47 22.75 -3.19
C ILE A 127 -18.11 23.72 -4.19
N THR A 128 -17.30 24.62 -4.72
CA THR A 128 -17.68 25.49 -5.82
C THR A 128 -16.95 25.05 -7.09
N LYS A 129 -17.72 24.76 -8.13
CA LYS A 129 -17.24 24.45 -9.48
C LYS A 129 -18.11 25.12 -10.51
N ASP A 130 -17.51 25.77 -11.52
CA ASP A 130 -18.20 26.46 -12.61
C ASP A 130 -19.28 27.44 -12.09
N GLY A 131 -18.98 28.15 -11.01
CA GLY A 131 -19.89 29.12 -10.37
C GLY A 131 -21.02 28.50 -9.51
N LYS A 132 -21.15 27.17 -9.49
CA LYS A 132 -22.16 26.47 -8.67
C LYS A 132 -21.51 25.98 -7.36
N THR A 133 -22.12 26.34 -6.23
CA THR A 133 -21.71 25.86 -4.90
C THR A 133 -22.66 24.76 -4.44
N THR A 134 -22.07 23.68 -3.92
CA THR A 134 -22.79 22.53 -3.35
C THR A 134 -22.23 22.23 -1.98
N VAL A 135 -23.09 22.10 -0.97
CA VAL A 135 -22.71 21.59 0.34
C VAL A 135 -22.57 20.08 0.25
N LEU A 136 -21.45 19.53 0.74
CA LEU A 136 -21.24 18.08 0.75
C LEU A 136 -22.10 17.40 1.81
N ASP A 137 -22.83 16.36 1.40
CA ASP A 137 -23.57 15.48 2.30
C ASP A 137 -22.69 14.33 2.77
N GLU A 138 -22.03 14.50 3.89
CA GLU A 138 -20.98 13.61 4.40
C GLU A 138 -21.55 12.50 5.29
N LYS A 139 -22.46 11.67 4.76
CA LYS A 139 -23.15 10.57 5.47
C LYS A 139 -22.25 9.52 6.09
N TYR A 140 -21.00 9.46 5.65
CA TYR A 140 -19.98 8.55 6.22
C TYR A 140 -19.41 9.03 7.55
N LEU A 141 -19.77 10.23 7.97
CA LEU A 141 -19.38 10.82 9.25
C LEU A 141 -20.55 10.78 10.25
N PRO A 142 -20.28 10.83 11.56
CA PRO A 142 -21.30 11.04 12.58
C PRO A 142 -22.12 12.31 12.31
N LYS A 143 -23.45 12.25 12.47
CA LYS A 143 -24.38 13.34 12.10
C LYS A 143 -24.08 14.69 12.75
N ASP A 144 -23.52 14.67 13.96
CA ASP A 144 -23.24 15.88 14.74
C ASP A 144 -21.81 16.38 14.60
N LEU A 145 -21.00 15.69 13.73
CA LEU A 145 -19.62 16.07 13.53
C LEU A 145 -19.50 17.31 12.65
N LYS A 146 -18.95 18.36 13.23
CA LYS A 146 -18.68 19.63 12.51
C LYS A 146 -17.22 19.68 12.08
N THR A 147 -17.00 20.21 10.87
CA THR A 147 -15.65 20.48 10.36
C THR A 147 -15.24 21.90 10.78
N TYR A 148 -14.42 22.00 11.81
CA TYR A 148 -13.89 23.28 12.28
C TYR A 148 -12.71 23.74 11.41
N GLN A 149 -12.22 24.94 11.68
CA GLN A 149 -11.18 25.66 10.95
C GLN A 149 -11.69 26.16 9.60
N ASP A 150 -12.16 27.38 9.59
CA ASP A 150 -12.64 28.05 8.38
C ASP A 150 -11.47 28.24 7.41
N VAL A 151 -11.66 27.80 6.19
CA VAL A 151 -10.67 27.88 5.11
C VAL A 151 -11.36 27.94 3.77
N LYS A 152 -10.77 28.69 2.83
CA LYS A 152 -11.22 28.70 1.43
C LYS A 152 -9.99 28.54 0.54
N THR A 153 -9.97 27.50 -0.30
CA THR A 153 -8.84 27.15 -1.14
C THR A 153 -9.31 26.81 -2.55
N THR A 154 -8.76 27.48 -3.57
CA THR A 154 -8.98 27.14 -4.98
C THR A 154 -7.86 26.25 -5.46
N LEU A 155 -8.22 25.10 -6.02
CA LEU A 155 -7.30 24.04 -6.42
C LEU A 155 -6.85 24.23 -7.87
N LYS A 156 -5.55 24.10 -8.12
CA LYS A 156 -4.97 24.06 -9.45
C LYS A 156 -5.17 22.68 -10.12
N ALA A 157 -4.71 22.54 -11.34
CA ALA A 157 -4.89 21.34 -12.16
C ALA A 157 -4.40 20.01 -11.52
N ASP A 158 -3.36 20.08 -10.69
CA ASP A 158 -2.75 18.89 -10.04
C ASP A 158 -2.81 18.97 -8.52
N GLU A 159 -3.79 19.66 -7.97
CA GLU A 159 -3.94 19.87 -6.54
C GLU A 159 -5.23 19.22 -6.01
N TYR A 160 -5.11 18.57 -4.86
CA TYR A 160 -6.21 17.94 -4.15
C TYR A 160 -6.34 18.51 -2.74
N PHE A 161 -7.56 18.66 -2.27
CA PHE A 161 -7.85 19.02 -0.89
C PHE A 161 -8.33 17.79 -0.16
N VAL A 162 -7.65 17.45 0.94
CA VAL A 162 -7.94 16.22 1.68
C VAL A 162 -8.27 16.53 3.14
N LEU A 163 -9.20 15.76 3.70
CA LEU A 163 -9.58 15.85 5.12
C LEU A 163 -9.46 14.48 5.80
N GLY A 164 -9.18 14.50 7.09
CA GLY A 164 -9.36 13.33 7.92
C GLY A 164 -10.84 13.13 8.25
N ASP A 165 -11.26 11.88 8.38
CA ASP A 165 -12.64 11.56 8.80
C ASP A 165 -12.89 12.00 10.24
N ASN A 166 -11.86 11.98 11.08
CA ASN A 166 -11.89 12.61 12.40
C ASN A 166 -11.65 14.13 12.31
N ARG A 167 -12.67 14.86 11.91
CA ARG A 167 -12.62 16.32 11.66
C ARG A 167 -12.06 17.13 12.82
N ALA A 168 -12.33 16.70 14.05
CA ALA A 168 -11.88 17.39 15.25
C ALA A 168 -10.40 17.10 15.59
N ASN A 169 -9.89 15.93 15.17
CA ASN A 169 -8.54 15.48 15.52
C ASN A 169 -7.77 15.01 14.28
N SER A 170 -7.71 15.88 13.27
CA SER A 170 -6.94 15.62 12.05
C SER A 170 -6.12 16.82 11.64
N TYR A 171 -4.82 16.60 11.47
CA TYR A 171 -3.92 17.54 10.82
C TYR A 171 -3.96 17.26 9.31
N ASP A 172 -4.67 18.11 8.56
CA ASP A 172 -5.01 17.91 7.16
C ASP A 172 -4.95 19.20 6.34
N SER A 173 -5.52 19.25 5.16
CA SER A 173 -5.45 20.39 4.23
C SER A 173 -5.95 21.73 4.81
N ARG A 174 -6.71 21.72 5.87
CA ARG A 174 -7.13 22.92 6.58
C ARG A 174 -5.93 23.67 7.22
N PHE A 175 -4.87 22.95 7.53
CA PHE A 175 -3.69 23.47 8.24
C PHE A 175 -2.48 23.67 7.33
N TRP A 176 -2.21 22.70 6.42
CA TRP A 176 -1.01 22.71 5.60
C TRP A 176 -1.30 22.90 4.09
N GLY A 177 -2.58 23.02 3.67
CA GLY A 177 -2.95 23.32 2.30
C GLY A 177 -3.17 22.09 1.42
N VAL A 178 -2.79 22.16 0.16
CA VAL A 178 -3.13 21.17 -0.88
C VAL A 178 -2.14 20.03 -0.96
N VAL A 179 -2.60 18.85 -1.43
CA VAL A 179 -1.75 17.72 -1.80
C VAL A 179 -1.50 17.76 -3.30
N PRO A 180 -0.24 17.86 -3.74
CA PRO A 180 0.10 17.72 -5.16
C PRO A 180 -0.19 16.29 -5.64
N ARG A 181 -0.71 16.14 -6.87
CA ARG A 181 -1.02 14.82 -7.47
C ARG A 181 0.16 13.85 -7.40
N LYS A 182 1.37 14.33 -7.65
CA LYS A 182 2.60 13.52 -7.63
C LYS A 182 2.94 12.88 -6.29
N GLU A 183 2.42 13.43 -5.20
CA GLU A 183 2.65 12.90 -3.85
C GLU A 183 1.64 11.79 -3.49
N ILE A 184 0.52 11.68 -4.23
CA ILE A 184 -0.48 10.64 -4.00
C ILE A 184 0.05 9.31 -4.54
N ILE A 185 0.23 8.37 -3.64
CA ILE A 185 0.75 7.02 -3.92
C ILE A 185 -0.35 6.14 -4.49
N GLY A 186 -1.49 6.02 -3.79
CA GLY A 186 -2.56 5.14 -4.21
C GLY A 186 -3.82 5.32 -3.36
N ARG A 187 -4.85 4.54 -3.72
CA ARG A 187 -6.14 4.48 -3.04
C ARG A 187 -6.18 3.30 -2.08
N ALA A 188 -6.60 3.50 -0.85
CA ALA A 188 -6.97 2.42 0.04
C ALA A 188 -8.22 1.72 -0.51
N SER A 189 -8.08 0.44 -0.92
CA SER A 189 -9.12 -0.31 -1.62
C SER A 189 -9.80 -1.33 -0.73
N VAL A 190 -9.03 -2.02 0.12
CA VAL A 190 -9.55 -3.09 0.97
C VAL A 190 -8.90 -3.00 2.35
N ARG A 191 -9.69 -3.17 3.40
CA ARG A 191 -9.21 -3.48 4.75
C ARG A 191 -9.13 -5.00 4.90
N ILE A 192 -7.95 -5.52 5.27
CA ILE A 192 -7.72 -6.96 5.46
C ILE A 192 -7.57 -7.38 6.92
N LEU A 193 -7.23 -6.44 7.81
CA LEU A 193 -7.19 -6.68 9.26
C LEU A 193 -7.83 -5.51 10.00
N PRO A 194 -8.47 -5.76 11.15
CA PRO A 194 -8.69 -7.08 11.74
C PRO A 194 -9.61 -7.96 10.89
N ILE A 195 -9.47 -9.28 10.96
CA ILE A 195 -10.24 -10.24 10.15
C ILE A 195 -11.75 -10.09 10.36
N THR A 196 -12.16 -9.62 11.53
CA THR A 196 -13.58 -9.32 11.85
C THR A 196 -14.15 -8.15 11.06
N ASN A 197 -13.30 -7.32 10.42
CA ASN A 197 -13.68 -6.10 9.72
C ASN A 197 -13.16 -6.04 8.28
N ILE A 198 -12.95 -7.21 7.65
CA ILE A 198 -12.58 -7.26 6.23
C ILE A 198 -13.68 -6.59 5.42
N SER A 199 -13.32 -5.56 4.68
CA SER A 199 -14.28 -4.79 3.87
C SER A 199 -13.61 -4.08 2.71
N GLU A 200 -14.34 -3.96 1.61
CA GLU A 200 -13.99 -3.03 0.55
C GLU A 200 -14.20 -1.58 1.04
N ILE A 201 -13.29 -0.71 0.67
CA ILE A 201 -13.37 0.73 0.98
C ILE A 201 -14.02 1.41 -0.21
N SER A 202 -15.33 1.57 -0.13
CA SER A 202 -16.12 2.24 -1.15
C SER A 202 -16.08 3.76 -1.01
N ARG A 203 -16.34 4.46 -2.12
CA ARG A 203 -16.54 5.91 -2.12
C ARG A 203 -17.93 6.24 -1.55
N PRO A 204 -18.03 7.23 -0.68
CA PRO A 204 -19.33 7.74 -0.29
C PRO A 204 -20.01 8.46 -1.47
N VAL A 205 -21.32 8.42 -1.49
CA VAL A 205 -22.15 9.24 -2.39
C VAL A 205 -22.44 10.56 -1.67
N TYR A 206 -22.17 11.69 -2.35
CA TYR A 206 -22.35 13.05 -1.85
C TYR A 206 -23.60 13.71 -2.45
#